data_dd122f0fc3c67b4641b8258f37f1a11d
#
_entry.id   dd122f0fc3c67b4641b8258f37f1a11d
#
_cell.length_a   1.000
_cell.length_b   1.000
_cell.length_c   1.000
_cell.angle_alpha   90.00
_cell.angle_beta   90.00
_cell.angle_gamma   90.00
#
_symmetry.space_group_name_H-M   'P 1'
#
loop_
_entity.id
_entity.type
_entity.pdbx_description
1 polymer ?
#
loop_
_entity_poly.entity_id
_entity_poly.type
_entity_poly.pdbx_seq_one_letter_code
_entity_poly.pdbx_strand_id
1 'polypeptide(L)'
;MFEEAMGAPVAVDLFCCEGGMSAGLRSAGFLVYGVDITYQPRYPFPFYQADALSFISYKASELRARCSLITASPPCQLYSKTHRINRSIYPDLIGPVRAALESLGIPYVIENVEDARTELRNPVTLCGAMFGIETYRHRLFETGNGLTLSQPMHPPHRARNAKMGRKAEPGEFMHIVGNFPGVDRARHIMGMPWASRNGLCEAVPVPYGMWIGNQAMSQIHGMEGK
;
A
#
# COMPACT_ATOMS: atom_id res chain seq x y z
N MET A 1 15.87 -17.70 3.03
CA MET A 1 14.98 -17.39 1.88
C MET A 1 14.81 -15.89 1.69
N PHE A 2 14.79 -15.06 2.73
CA PHE A 2 15.10 -13.65 2.59
C PHE A 2 16.62 -13.54 2.43
N GLU A 3 17.10 -13.00 1.29
CA GLU A 3 18.53 -12.81 1.08
C GLU A 3 19.10 -11.86 2.14
N GLU A 4 20.30 -12.14 2.63
CA GLU A 4 21.02 -11.25 3.53
C GLU A 4 21.54 -10.06 2.71
N ALA A 5 20.73 -9.02 2.56
CA ALA A 5 21.27 -7.74 2.14
C ALA A 5 21.99 -7.11 3.33
N MET A 6 23.29 -6.88 3.21
CA MET A 6 24.16 -6.32 4.24
C MET A 6 23.50 -5.11 4.93
N GLY A 7 22.86 -5.33 6.08
CA GLY A 7 22.36 -4.29 6.98
C GLY A 7 21.04 -3.58 6.63
N ALA A 8 20.40 -3.84 5.48
CA ALA A 8 19.11 -3.20 5.17
C ALA A 8 17.94 -3.93 5.86
N PRO A 9 17.03 -3.22 6.57
CA PRO A 9 15.87 -3.85 7.17
C PRO A 9 14.94 -4.43 6.10
N VAL A 10 14.32 -5.57 6.41
CA VAL A 10 13.42 -6.30 5.52
C VAL A 10 11.99 -5.84 5.72
N ALA A 11 11.27 -5.56 4.63
CA ALA A 11 9.83 -5.36 4.63
C ALA A 11 9.12 -6.42 3.77
N VAL A 12 7.94 -6.84 4.20
CA VAL A 12 7.04 -7.71 3.42
C VAL A 12 5.78 -6.95 3.10
N ASP A 13 5.42 -6.92 1.80
CA ASP A 13 4.23 -6.26 1.28
C ASP A 13 3.19 -7.31 0.87
N LEU A 14 2.14 -7.46 1.68
CA LEU A 14 1.06 -8.42 1.46
C LEU A 14 -0.03 -7.79 0.60
N PHE A 15 -0.61 -8.57 -0.32
CA PHE A 15 -1.54 -8.10 -1.35
C PHE A 15 -0.86 -7.06 -2.25
N CYS A 16 0.39 -7.32 -2.63
CA CYS A 16 1.29 -6.33 -3.21
C CYS A 16 0.92 -5.87 -4.62
N CYS A 17 0.02 -6.57 -5.33
CA CYS A 17 -0.33 -6.27 -6.72
C CYS A 17 0.91 -6.00 -7.58
N GLU A 18 0.95 -4.89 -8.34
CA GLU A 18 2.11 -4.52 -9.16
C GLU A 18 3.14 -3.64 -8.40
N GLY A 19 3.08 -3.56 -7.04
CA GLY A 19 4.18 -3.11 -6.18
C GLY A 19 4.31 -1.60 -5.95
N GLY A 20 3.23 -0.84 -5.91
CA GLY A 20 3.29 0.59 -5.63
C GLY A 20 3.78 0.90 -4.21
N MET A 21 3.23 0.24 -3.19
CA MET A 21 3.70 0.31 -1.80
C MET A 21 5.14 -0.19 -1.70
N SER A 22 5.43 -1.35 -2.28
CA SER A 22 6.76 -1.95 -2.29
C SER A 22 7.84 -1.03 -2.85
N ALA A 23 7.56 -0.32 -3.95
CA ALA A 23 8.51 0.62 -4.56
C ALA A 23 8.78 1.83 -3.65
N GLY A 24 7.76 2.30 -2.93
CA GLY A 24 7.93 3.34 -1.92
C GLY A 24 8.80 2.90 -0.75
N LEU A 25 8.56 1.71 -0.20
CA LEU A 25 9.38 1.11 0.86
C LEU A 25 10.82 0.88 0.39
N ARG A 26 11.00 0.41 -0.85
CA ARG A 26 12.34 0.26 -1.44
C ARG A 26 13.08 1.59 -1.52
N SER A 27 12.39 2.66 -1.92
CA SER A 27 12.95 4.02 -1.97
C SER A 27 13.30 4.57 -0.58
N ALA A 28 12.64 4.10 0.47
CA ALA A 28 12.96 4.41 1.86
C ALA A 28 14.11 3.58 2.45
N GLY A 29 14.69 2.62 1.69
CA GLY A 29 15.85 1.83 2.09
C GLY A 29 15.57 0.41 2.55
N PHE A 30 14.31 -0.07 2.51
CA PHE A 30 13.99 -1.47 2.84
C PHE A 30 14.39 -2.44 1.72
N LEU A 31 14.78 -3.65 2.09
CA LEU A 31 14.73 -4.81 1.22
C LEU A 31 13.30 -5.36 1.21
N VAL A 32 12.64 -5.32 0.05
CA VAL A 32 11.19 -5.58 -0.01
C VAL A 32 10.90 -6.90 -0.71
N TYR A 33 9.98 -7.68 -0.15
CA TYR A 33 9.41 -8.90 -0.71
C TYR A 33 7.88 -8.74 -0.85
N GLY A 34 7.35 -9.01 -2.04
CA GLY A 34 5.92 -8.99 -2.28
C GLY A 34 5.26 -10.35 -2.12
N VAL A 35 4.04 -10.34 -1.63
CA VAL A 35 3.17 -11.53 -1.53
C VAL A 35 1.82 -11.21 -2.13
N ASP A 36 1.36 -12.02 -3.06
CA ASP A 36 0.03 -11.93 -3.64
C ASP A 36 -0.49 -13.31 -4.01
N ILE A 37 -1.78 -13.54 -3.91
CA ILE A 37 -2.40 -14.81 -4.31
C ILE A 37 -2.35 -15.02 -5.82
N THR A 38 -2.37 -13.92 -6.58
CA THR A 38 -2.27 -13.92 -8.04
C THR A 38 -0.85 -13.65 -8.46
N TYR A 39 -0.33 -14.42 -9.41
CA TYR A 39 0.98 -14.14 -10.01
C TYR A 39 1.01 -12.74 -10.64
N GLN A 40 2.02 -11.94 -10.27
CA GLN A 40 2.17 -10.54 -10.67
C GLN A 40 3.36 -10.37 -11.64
N PRO A 41 3.18 -10.57 -12.96
CA PRO A 41 4.30 -10.58 -13.92
C PRO A 41 5.00 -9.22 -14.08
N ARG A 42 4.39 -8.14 -13.58
CA ARG A 42 4.94 -6.78 -13.61
C ARG A 42 5.49 -6.31 -12.27
N TYR A 43 5.43 -7.13 -11.24
CA TYR A 43 6.00 -6.81 -9.94
C TYR A 43 7.54 -6.80 -10.04
N PRO A 44 8.22 -5.68 -9.68
CA PRO A 44 9.64 -5.51 -10.01
C PRO A 44 10.62 -6.01 -8.93
N PHE A 45 10.13 -6.63 -7.86
CA PHE A 45 10.94 -7.08 -6.72
C PHE A 45 10.78 -8.59 -6.49
N PRO A 46 11.53 -9.20 -5.54
CA PRO A 46 11.30 -10.58 -5.12
C PRO A 46 9.85 -10.84 -4.71
N PHE A 47 9.27 -11.94 -5.20
CA PHE A 47 7.84 -12.20 -5.14
C PHE A 47 7.52 -13.63 -4.69
N TYR A 48 6.52 -13.77 -3.85
CA TYR A 48 5.93 -15.05 -3.43
C TYR A 48 4.46 -15.10 -3.84
N GLN A 49 4.11 -16.07 -4.68
CA GLN A 49 2.71 -16.33 -4.96
C GLN A 49 2.11 -17.17 -3.83
N ALA A 50 1.30 -16.55 -2.96
CA ALA A 50 0.67 -17.21 -1.84
C ALA A 50 -0.55 -16.43 -1.33
N ASP A 51 -1.47 -17.12 -0.67
CA ASP A 51 -2.47 -16.48 0.17
C ASP A 51 -1.79 -15.81 1.37
N ALA A 52 -2.15 -14.56 1.67
CA ALA A 52 -1.46 -13.75 2.67
C ALA A 52 -1.53 -14.34 4.10
N LEU A 53 -2.69 -14.85 4.52
CA LEU A 53 -2.86 -15.44 5.86
C LEU A 53 -2.11 -16.75 5.99
N SER A 54 -2.14 -17.58 4.95
CA SER A 54 -1.37 -18.82 4.87
C SER A 54 0.14 -18.53 4.89
N PHE A 55 0.60 -17.51 4.17
CA PHE A 55 1.99 -17.08 4.16
C PHE A 55 2.45 -16.64 5.55
N ILE A 56 1.68 -15.77 6.22
CA ILE A 56 1.97 -15.33 7.60
C ILE A 56 2.11 -16.53 8.52
N SER A 57 1.15 -17.45 8.50
CA SER A 57 1.14 -18.64 9.37
C SER A 57 2.35 -19.52 9.11
N TYR A 58 2.60 -19.87 7.85
CA TYR A 58 3.70 -20.77 7.47
C TYR A 58 5.09 -20.16 7.72
N LYS A 59 5.23 -18.85 7.53
CA LYS A 59 6.49 -18.11 7.63
C LYS A 59 6.69 -17.40 8.98
N ALA A 60 5.81 -17.59 9.96
CA ALA A 60 5.81 -16.82 11.21
C ALA A 60 7.18 -16.74 11.90
N SER A 61 7.91 -17.86 12.01
CA SER A 61 9.23 -17.88 12.64
C SER A 61 10.28 -17.10 11.84
N GLU A 62 10.28 -17.23 10.51
CA GLU A 62 11.20 -16.52 9.61
C GLU A 62 10.89 -15.01 9.60
N LEU A 63 9.60 -14.63 9.59
CA LEU A 63 9.16 -13.25 9.68
C LEU A 63 9.62 -12.60 10.96
N ARG A 64 9.38 -13.23 12.13
CA ARG A 64 9.83 -12.71 13.44
C ARG A 64 11.35 -12.53 13.54
N ALA A 65 12.10 -13.40 12.89
CA ALA A 65 13.56 -13.38 12.94
C ALA A 65 14.20 -12.32 12.02
N ARG A 66 13.53 -11.94 10.93
CA ARG A 66 14.18 -11.18 9.85
C ARG A 66 13.40 -9.96 9.36
N CYS A 67 12.08 -9.89 9.59
CA CYS A 67 11.24 -8.83 9.05
C CYS A 67 11.11 -7.68 10.06
N SER A 68 11.34 -6.46 9.60
CA SER A 68 11.26 -5.24 10.41
C SER A 68 9.94 -4.49 10.21
N LEU A 69 9.24 -4.73 9.09
CA LEU A 69 7.98 -4.08 8.74
C LEU A 69 7.11 -5.00 7.87
N ILE A 70 5.81 -5.04 8.13
CA ILE A 70 4.86 -5.69 7.23
C ILE A 70 3.81 -4.66 6.80
N THR A 71 3.60 -4.53 5.48
CA THR A 71 2.47 -3.78 4.92
C THR A 71 1.44 -4.73 4.34
N ALA A 72 0.16 -4.36 4.41
CA ALA A 72 -0.93 -5.16 3.86
C ALA A 72 -2.02 -4.25 3.28
N SER A 73 -2.42 -4.51 2.04
CA SER A 73 -3.53 -3.84 1.37
C SER A 73 -4.64 -4.84 1.03
N PRO A 74 -5.38 -5.36 2.05
CA PRO A 74 -6.41 -6.37 1.82
C PRO A 74 -7.50 -5.86 0.88
N PRO A 75 -8.13 -6.75 0.08
CA PRO A 75 -9.12 -6.37 -0.91
C PRO A 75 -10.20 -5.43 -0.39
N CYS A 76 -10.40 -4.31 -1.11
CA CYS A 76 -11.38 -3.27 -0.76
C CYS A 76 -12.77 -3.48 -1.40
N GLN A 77 -12.97 -4.55 -2.19
CA GLN A 77 -14.19 -4.75 -2.98
C GLN A 77 -15.45 -4.80 -2.11
N LEU A 78 -15.38 -5.33 -0.89
CA LEU A 78 -16.50 -5.36 0.05
C LEU A 78 -16.95 -3.94 0.43
N TYR A 79 -16.02 -2.99 0.56
CA TYR A 79 -16.28 -1.64 1.06
C TYR A 79 -16.49 -0.62 -0.06
N SER A 80 -16.05 -0.91 -1.29
CA SER A 80 -16.14 0.05 -2.38
C SER A 80 -17.57 0.27 -2.86
N LYS A 81 -17.89 1.50 -3.29
CA LYS A 81 -19.20 1.85 -3.87
C LYS A 81 -19.59 0.99 -5.07
N THR A 82 -18.61 0.42 -5.79
CA THR A 82 -18.82 -0.51 -6.90
C THR A 82 -19.34 -1.87 -6.46
N HIS A 83 -19.17 -2.29 -5.21
CA HIS A 83 -19.75 -3.52 -4.67
C HIS A 83 -21.30 -3.52 -4.73
N ARG A 84 -21.94 -2.37 -4.53
CA ARG A 84 -23.40 -2.21 -4.63
C ARG A 84 -23.95 -2.56 -6.01
N ILE A 85 -23.09 -2.57 -7.04
CA ILE A 85 -23.45 -2.88 -8.43
C ILE A 85 -23.23 -4.37 -8.72
N ASN A 86 -22.21 -4.99 -8.17
CA ASN A 86 -21.74 -6.34 -8.54
C ASN A 86 -22.04 -7.43 -7.52
N ARG A 87 -22.91 -7.34 -6.60
CA ARG A 87 -23.41 -8.36 -5.63
C ARG A 87 -22.52 -9.59 -5.34
N SER A 88 -21.22 -9.52 -5.64
CA SER A 88 -20.26 -10.58 -5.36
C SER A 88 -19.93 -10.60 -3.86
N ILE A 89 -19.91 -11.79 -3.26
CA ILE A 89 -19.55 -11.95 -1.85
C ILE A 89 -18.02 -11.88 -1.78
N TYR A 90 -17.48 -10.77 -1.27
CA TYR A 90 -16.06 -10.64 -0.97
C TYR A 90 -15.84 -10.86 0.53
N PRO A 91 -14.79 -11.60 0.93
CA PRO A 91 -14.47 -11.79 2.35
C PRO A 91 -14.00 -10.47 2.96
N ASP A 92 -14.42 -10.22 4.20
CA ASP A 92 -13.81 -9.20 5.03
C ASP A 92 -12.47 -9.74 5.54
N LEU A 93 -11.37 -9.18 5.03
CA LEU A 93 -10.02 -9.61 5.38
C LEU A 93 -9.29 -8.64 6.31
N ILE A 94 -9.81 -7.43 6.57
CA ILE A 94 -9.13 -6.46 7.44
C ILE A 94 -8.97 -7.02 8.86
N GLY A 95 -10.04 -7.54 9.46
CA GLY A 95 -10.01 -8.13 10.80
C GLY A 95 -9.06 -9.34 10.91
N PRO A 96 -9.20 -10.37 10.08
CA PRO A 96 -8.30 -11.53 10.07
C PRO A 96 -6.82 -11.17 9.82
N VAL A 97 -6.54 -10.27 8.87
CA VAL A 97 -5.17 -9.80 8.59
C VAL A 97 -4.58 -9.07 9.79
N ARG A 98 -5.34 -8.16 10.41
CA ARG A 98 -4.92 -7.46 11.63
C ARG A 98 -4.55 -8.46 12.73
N ALA A 99 -5.42 -9.41 13.04
CA ALA A 99 -5.17 -10.41 14.09
C ALA A 99 -3.88 -11.22 13.83
N ALA A 100 -3.66 -11.62 12.57
CA ALA A 100 -2.44 -12.31 12.18
C ALA A 100 -1.19 -11.44 12.35
N LEU A 101 -1.24 -10.16 11.94
CA LEU A 101 -0.13 -9.22 12.09
C LEU A 101 0.17 -8.88 13.55
N GLU A 102 -0.86 -8.67 14.38
CA GLU A 102 -0.72 -8.45 15.82
C GLU A 102 -0.02 -9.64 16.50
N SER A 103 -0.36 -10.86 16.10
CA SER A 103 0.25 -12.08 16.67
C SER A 103 1.73 -12.24 16.36
N LEU A 104 2.23 -11.61 15.28
CA LEU A 104 3.65 -11.62 14.93
C LEU A 104 4.49 -10.71 15.82
N GLY A 105 3.92 -9.62 16.36
CA GLY A 105 4.65 -8.62 17.12
C GLY A 105 5.55 -7.69 16.27
N ILE A 106 5.52 -7.82 14.95
CA ILE A 106 6.28 -6.99 14.01
C ILE A 106 5.50 -5.71 13.70
N PRO A 107 6.14 -4.52 13.67
CA PRO A 107 5.51 -3.30 13.18
C PRO A 107 4.75 -3.51 11.88
N TYR A 108 3.51 -3.01 11.79
CA TYR A 108 2.71 -3.20 10.58
C TYR A 108 1.93 -1.97 10.16
N VAL A 109 1.55 -1.97 8.88
CA VAL A 109 0.62 -0.99 8.27
C VAL A 109 -0.46 -1.74 7.49
N ILE A 110 -1.73 -1.43 7.75
CA ILE A 110 -2.87 -1.90 6.93
C ILE A 110 -3.41 -0.71 6.15
N GLU A 111 -3.45 -0.84 4.83
CA GLU A 111 -4.00 0.16 3.92
C GLU A 111 -5.39 -0.23 3.45
N ASN A 112 -6.28 0.77 3.30
CA ASN A 112 -7.53 0.57 2.56
C ASN A 112 -8.11 1.90 2.05
N VAL A 113 -9.23 1.81 1.31
CA VAL A 113 -9.98 2.95 0.78
C VAL A 113 -10.75 3.70 1.88
N GLU A 114 -11.17 4.94 1.61
CA GLU A 114 -11.93 5.76 2.59
C GLU A 114 -13.23 5.10 3.06
N ASP A 115 -13.89 4.35 2.20
CA ASP A 115 -15.15 3.67 2.53
C ASP A 115 -14.96 2.53 3.57
N ALA A 116 -13.71 2.08 3.82
CA ALA A 116 -13.37 1.09 4.85
C ALA A 116 -13.01 1.72 6.22
N ARG A 117 -13.26 3.00 6.43
CA ARG A 117 -12.84 3.73 7.64
C ARG A 117 -13.33 3.11 8.95
N THR A 118 -14.52 2.56 8.98
CA THR A 118 -15.12 1.93 10.17
C THR A 118 -14.43 0.64 10.58
N GLU A 119 -13.74 -0.01 9.65
CA GLU A 119 -13.01 -1.26 9.86
C GLU A 119 -11.56 -1.03 10.33
N LEU A 120 -11.04 0.19 10.16
CA LEU A 120 -9.68 0.56 10.52
C LEU A 120 -9.63 1.29 11.87
N ARG A 121 -8.56 1.04 12.63
CA ARG A 121 -8.32 1.63 13.96
C ARG A 121 -7.46 2.89 13.84
N ASN A 122 -8.03 4.05 14.14
CA ASN A 122 -7.34 5.36 14.13
C ASN A 122 -6.46 5.62 12.88
N PRO A 123 -6.98 5.40 11.67
CA PRO A 123 -6.15 5.46 10.48
C PRO A 123 -5.72 6.91 10.16
N VAL A 124 -4.46 7.04 9.73
CA VAL A 124 -3.94 8.25 9.07
C VAL A 124 -4.46 8.30 7.64
N THR A 125 -4.86 9.47 7.17
CA THR A 125 -5.28 9.66 5.78
C THR A 125 -4.15 10.28 4.96
N LEU A 126 -3.77 9.63 3.85
CA LEU A 126 -2.88 10.22 2.87
C LEU A 126 -3.64 10.60 1.58
N CYS A 127 -3.23 11.71 0.97
CA CYS A 127 -3.79 12.27 -0.25
C CYS A 127 -2.67 12.69 -1.19
N GLY A 128 -2.81 12.48 -2.48
CA GLY A 128 -1.79 12.86 -3.47
C GLY A 128 -1.41 14.34 -3.44
N ALA A 129 -2.34 15.21 -3.07
CA ALA A 129 -2.05 16.63 -2.91
C ALA A 129 -1.02 16.92 -1.81
N MET A 130 -0.87 16.05 -0.79
CA MET A 130 0.16 16.16 0.24
C MET A 130 1.57 15.92 -0.30
N PHE A 131 1.68 15.24 -1.42
CA PHE A 131 2.93 14.82 -2.06
C PHE A 131 3.17 15.53 -3.41
N GLY A 132 2.34 16.52 -3.76
CA GLY A 132 2.47 17.26 -5.01
C GLY A 132 2.18 16.45 -6.27
N ILE A 133 1.51 15.29 -6.18
CA ILE A 133 1.11 14.49 -7.34
C ILE A 133 -0.30 14.83 -7.80
N GLU A 134 -0.52 14.75 -9.12
CA GLU A 134 -1.75 15.21 -9.79
C GLU A 134 -2.91 14.19 -9.69
N THR A 135 -3.10 13.59 -8.51
CA THR A 135 -4.26 12.76 -8.15
C THR A 135 -4.58 12.95 -6.66
N TYR A 136 -5.83 12.94 -6.27
CA TYR A 136 -6.16 13.02 -4.84
C TYR A 136 -6.02 11.66 -4.16
N ARG A 137 -6.57 10.63 -4.71
CA ARG A 137 -6.43 9.21 -4.30
C ARG A 137 -6.27 9.01 -2.79
N HIS A 138 -7.25 9.46 -2.00
CA HIS A 138 -7.23 9.24 -0.55
C HIS A 138 -7.11 7.75 -0.21
N ARG A 139 -6.23 7.46 0.74
CA ARG A 139 -6.05 6.14 1.32
C ARG A 139 -5.87 6.26 2.82
N LEU A 140 -6.37 5.26 3.52
CA LEU A 140 -6.30 5.14 4.97
C LEU A 140 -5.21 4.16 5.37
N PHE A 141 -4.49 4.48 6.43
CA PHE A 141 -3.38 3.66 6.92
C PHE A 141 -3.50 3.48 8.43
N GLU A 142 -3.85 2.27 8.85
CA GLU A 142 -3.78 1.84 10.24
C GLU A 142 -2.39 1.31 10.55
N THR A 143 -1.88 1.53 11.76
CA THR A 143 -0.59 0.99 12.22
C THR A 143 -0.75 0.22 13.51
N GLY A 144 0.20 -0.68 13.78
CA GLY A 144 0.23 -1.43 15.03
C GLY A 144 1.61 -1.93 15.40
N ASN A 145 1.67 -2.68 16.50
CA ASN A 145 2.89 -3.23 17.10
C ASN A 145 3.97 -2.15 17.34
N GLY A 146 3.55 -1.00 17.88
CA GLY A 146 4.44 0.10 18.26
C GLY A 146 4.77 1.10 17.15
N LEU A 147 4.40 0.82 15.89
CA LEU A 147 4.58 1.80 14.80
C LEU A 147 3.53 2.90 14.90
N THR A 148 3.96 4.14 14.71
CA THR A 148 3.08 5.32 14.60
C THR A 148 3.36 6.09 13.33
N LEU A 149 2.34 6.65 12.71
CA LEU A 149 2.48 7.53 11.54
C LEU A 149 1.94 8.91 11.87
N SER A 150 2.71 9.95 11.56
CA SER A 150 2.21 11.32 11.52
C SER A 150 1.47 11.57 10.21
N GLN A 151 0.45 12.42 10.22
CA GLN A 151 -0.22 12.84 8.99
C GLN A 151 0.41 14.13 8.47
N PRO A 152 0.82 14.20 7.17
CA PRO A 152 1.24 15.45 6.57
C PRO A 152 0.09 16.47 6.57
N MET A 153 0.42 17.76 6.50
CA MET A 153 -0.59 18.80 6.33
C MET A 153 -1.37 18.56 5.02
N HIS A 154 -2.69 18.49 5.12
CA HIS A 154 -3.56 18.28 3.97
C HIS A 154 -3.90 19.62 3.32
N PRO A 155 -3.36 19.90 2.11
CA PRO A 155 -3.69 21.13 1.42
C PRO A 155 -5.14 21.11 0.90
N PRO A 156 -5.80 22.27 0.74
CA PRO A 156 -7.13 22.32 0.15
C PRO A 156 -7.12 21.82 -1.29
N HIS A 157 -8.15 21.06 -1.66
CA HIS A 157 -8.33 20.57 -3.03
C HIS A 157 -8.73 21.72 -3.97
N ARG A 158 -7.79 22.28 -4.68
CA ARG A 158 -8.01 23.38 -5.63
C ARG A 158 -8.25 22.92 -7.06
N ALA A 159 -7.56 21.85 -7.48
CA ALA A 159 -7.73 21.27 -8.81
C ALA A 159 -9.04 20.47 -8.92
N ARG A 160 -9.70 20.55 -10.06
CA ARG A 160 -10.84 19.67 -10.35
C ARG A 160 -10.33 18.25 -10.63
N ASN A 161 -11.04 17.25 -10.15
CA ASN A 161 -10.82 15.88 -10.57
C ASN A 161 -11.41 15.66 -11.96
N ALA A 162 -10.66 15.06 -12.86
CA ALA A 162 -11.18 14.61 -14.13
C ALA A 162 -12.35 13.64 -13.92
N LYS A 163 -13.39 13.73 -14.72
CA LYS A 163 -14.50 12.76 -14.68
C LYS A 163 -13.99 11.39 -15.10
N MET A 164 -14.48 10.34 -14.42
CA MET A 164 -14.14 8.97 -14.74
C MET A 164 -14.35 8.67 -16.23
N GLY A 165 -13.38 8.00 -16.87
CA GLY A 165 -13.43 7.66 -18.29
C GLY A 165 -13.08 8.81 -19.26
N ARG A 166 -12.89 10.06 -18.79
CA ARG A 166 -12.46 11.21 -19.58
C ARG A 166 -10.97 11.52 -19.35
N LYS A 167 -10.28 11.95 -20.40
CA LYS A 167 -8.92 12.47 -20.27
C LYS A 167 -8.92 13.73 -19.40
N ALA A 168 -7.96 13.83 -18.48
CA ALA A 168 -7.80 15.03 -17.68
C ALA A 168 -7.30 16.19 -18.52
N GLU A 169 -7.94 17.36 -18.39
CA GLU A 169 -7.54 18.61 -19.03
C GLU A 169 -6.34 19.24 -18.28
N PRO A 170 -5.66 20.24 -18.89
CA PRO A 170 -4.63 21.01 -18.18
C PRO A 170 -5.18 21.62 -16.88
N GLY A 171 -4.45 21.42 -15.78
CA GLY A 171 -4.86 21.87 -14.45
C GLY A 171 -5.88 20.98 -13.71
N GLU A 172 -6.36 19.91 -14.35
CA GLU A 172 -7.17 18.90 -13.66
C GLU A 172 -6.30 17.77 -13.10
N PHE A 173 -6.66 17.26 -11.93
CA PHE A 173 -6.11 16.06 -11.33
C PHE A 173 -6.71 14.81 -11.96
N MET A 174 -5.90 13.79 -12.11
CA MET A 174 -6.28 12.55 -12.76
C MET A 174 -7.04 11.62 -11.80
N HIS A 175 -8.18 11.09 -12.27
CA HIS A 175 -8.94 10.09 -11.54
C HIS A 175 -8.54 8.69 -12.00
N ILE A 176 -7.57 8.07 -11.30
CA ILE A 176 -6.95 6.81 -11.69
C ILE A 176 -7.78 5.64 -11.13
N VAL A 177 -8.96 5.39 -11.73
CA VAL A 177 -9.87 4.28 -11.39
C VAL A 177 -10.57 3.75 -12.64
N GLY A 178 -10.86 2.47 -12.67
CA GLY A 178 -11.56 1.80 -13.76
C GLY A 178 -10.86 1.99 -15.12
N ASN A 179 -11.64 2.23 -16.17
CA ASN A 179 -11.11 2.39 -17.52
C ASN A 179 -10.72 3.84 -17.82
N PHE A 180 -9.77 4.40 -17.05
CA PHE A 180 -9.26 5.75 -17.26
C PHE A 180 -8.33 5.84 -18.51
N PRO A 181 -8.35 6.93 -19.29
CA PRO A 181 -7.40 7.18 -20.37
C PRO A 181 -6.09 7.77 -19.86
N GLY A 182 -5.01 7.68 -20.64
CA GLY A 182 -3.72 8.32 -20.32
C GLY A 182 -2.87 7.51 -19.33
N VAL A 183 -2.69 6.22 -19.60
CA VAL A 183 -1.93 5.29 -18.76
C VAL A 183 -0.51 5.79 -18.48
N ASP A 184 0.20 6.34 -19.46
CA ASP A 184 1.57 6.83 -19.27
C ASP A 184 1.64 8.03 -18.30
N ARG A 185 0.66 8.96 -18.38
CA ARG A 185 0.54 10.03 -17.38
C ARG A 185 0.25 9.47 -15.99
N ALA A 186 -0.62 8.46 -15.89
CA ALA A 186 -0.91 7.81 -14.61
C ALA A 186 0.31 7.09 -14.04
N ARG A 187 1.11 6.41 -14.87
CA ARG A 187 2.41 5.81 -14.48
C ARG A 187 3.34 6.85 -13.88
N HIS A 188 3.45 8.01 -14.52
CA HIS A 188 4.27 9.12 -14.02
C HIS A 188 3.74 9.65 -12.68
N ILE A 189 2.45 9.95 -12.57
CA ILE A 189 1.79 10.45 -11.36
C ILE A 189 1.96 9.47 -10.18
N MET A 190 1.77 8.17 -10.43
CA MET A 190 1.87 7.12 -9.41
C MET A 190 3.31 6.72 -9.07
N GLY A 191 4.30 7.10 -9.92
CA GLY A 191 5.69 6.67 -9.79
C GLY A 191 5.93 5.22 -10.23
N MET A 192 5.07 4.65 -11.08
CA MET A 192 5.05 3.24 -11.47
C MET A 192 5.19 3.05 -12.99
N PRO A 193 6.37 3.27 -13.61
CA PRO A 193 6.53 3.20 -15.06
C PRO A 193 6.26 1.80 -15.65
N TRP A 194 6.37 0.74 -14.86
CA TRP A 194 6.13 -0.65 -15.26
C TRP A 194 4.65 -1.06 -15.22
N ALA A 195 3.81 -0.32 -14.48
CA ALA A 195 2.48 -0.80 -14.14
C ALA A 195 1.51 -0.84 -15.32
N SER A 196 0.62 -1.83 -15.31
CA SER A 196 -0.54 -1.89 -16.18
C SER A 196 -1.61 -0.89 -15.75
N ARG A 197 -2.64 -0.67 -16.60
CA ARG A 197 -3.80 0.14 -16.20
C ARG A 197 -4.49 -0.45 -14.96
N ASN A 198 -4.67 -1.75 -14.89
CA ASN A 198 -5.32 -2.42 -13.76
C ASN A 198 -4.46 -2.28 -12.50
N GLY A 199 -3.15 -2.54 -12.60
CA GLY A 199 -2.23 -2.33 -11.49
C GLY A 199 -2.26 -0.91 -10.93
N LEU A 200 -2.33 0.11 -11.81
CA LEU A 200 -2.47 1.52 -11.38
C LEU A 200 -3.80 1.80 -10.66
N CYS A 201 -4.89 1.13 -11.06
CA CYS A 201 -6.17 1.26 -10.36
C CYS A 201 -6.12 0.73 -8.92
N GLU A 202 -5.36 -0.32 -8.69
CA GLU A 202 -5.27 -1.02 -7.40
C GLU A 202 -4.15 -0.47 -6.51
N ALA A 203 -3.08 0.06 -7.12
CA ALA A 203 -1.87 0.45 -6.42
C ALA A 203 -2.03 1.59 -5.42
N VAL A 204 -1.21 1.56 -4.38
CA VAL A 204 -0.84 2.72 -3.56
C VAL A 204 0.20 3.53 -4.33
N PRO A 205 0.09 4.88 -4.41
CA PRO A 205 1.14 5.71 -5.01
C PRO A 205 2.49 5.53 -4.33
N VAL A 206 3.57 5.44 -5.11
CA VAL A 206 4.94 5.28 -4.58
C VAL A 206 5.31 6.34 -3.52
N PRO A 207 4.95 7.63 -3.65
CA PRO A 207 5.22 8.63 -2.61
C PRO A 207 4.60 8.32 -1.24
N TYR A 208 3.44 7.62 -1.18
CA TYR A 208 2.85 7.23 0.11
C TYR A 208 3.69 6.14 0.78
N GLY A 209 4.06 5.09 0.03
CA GLY A 209 4.92 4.02 0.53
C GLY A 209 6.28 4.55 1.00
N MET A 210 6.86 5.51 0.26
CA MET A 210 8.12 6.16 0.65
C MET A 210 7.95 6.97 1.95
N TRP A 211 6.86 7.72 2.10
CA TRP A 211 6.56 8.46 3.33
C TRP A 211 6.42 7.53 4.54
N ILE A 212 5.65 6.46 4.39
CA ILE A 212 5.45 5.43 5.43
C ILE A 212 6.78 4.77 5.76
N GLY A 213 7.54 4.36 4.75
CA GLY A 213 8.83 3.71 4.91
C GLY A 213 9.83 4.58 5.66
N ASN A 214 9.92 5.87 5.34
CA ASN A 214 10.83 6.79 6.04
C ASN A 214 10.48 6.93 7.54
N GLN A 215 9.19 7.00 7.89
CA GLN A 215 8.77 7.08 9.29
C GLN A 215 9.02 5.76 10.04
N ALA A 216 8.77 4.62 9.39
CA ALA A 216 9.05 3.31 9.95
C ALA A 216 10.57 3.12 10.17
N MET A 217 11.40 3.50 9.19
CA MET A 217 12.86 3.42 9.27
C MET A 217 13.41 4.21 10.45
N SER A 218 12.93 5.45 10.65
CA SER A 218 13.35 6.29 11.76
C SER A 218 13.02 5.69 13.13
N GLN A 219 11.88 4.97 13.24
CA GLN A 219 11.45 4.33 14.48
C GLN A 219 12.20 3.02 14.75
N ILE A 220 12.47 2.23 13.70
CA ILE A 220 13.23 0.98 13.80
C ILE A 220 14.66 1.28 14.28
N HIS A 221 15.37 2.22 13.67
CA HIS A 221 16.72 2.62 14.10
C HIS A 221 16.74 3.22 15.51
N GLY A 222 15.69 3.95 15.92
CA GLY A 222 15.56 4.47 17.28
C GLY A 222 15.34 3.39 18.35
N MET A 223 14.89 2.20 17.97
CA MET A 223 14.73 1.04 18.87
C MET A 223 16.04 0.23 19.03
N GLU A 224 16.86 0.16 17.98
CA GLU A 224 18.16 -0.54 18.01
C GLU A 224 19.23 0.20 18.82
N GLY A 225 19.06 1.49 19.06
CA GLY A 225 19.99 2.36 19.81
C GLY A 225 19.72 2.45 21.33
N LYS A 226 18.76 1.67 21.86
CA LYS A 226 18.42 1.59 23.30
C LYS A 226 18.72 0.21 23.86
#